data_5fb88705667da357b680a1f3f1941b26
#
_entry.id   5fb88705667da357b680a1f3f1941b26
#
_cell.length_a   1.000
_cell.length_b   1.000
_cell.length_c   1.000
_cell.angle_alpha   90.00
_cell.angle_beta   90.00
_cell.angle_gamma   90.00
#
_symmetry.space_group_name_H-M   'P 1'
#
loop_
_entity.id
_entity.type
_entity.pdbx_description
1 polymer ?
#
loop_
_entity_poly.entity_id
_entity_poly.type
_entity_poly.pdbx_seq_one_letter_code
_entity_poly.pdbx_strand_id
1 'polypeptide(L)' 'MFGVSRQTLERLRKEYPAGTRVELIRLDDPYRKIPSGTIGKVEYLDDAGQLHTVWEGHGSLAMIYGVDEWRKVKD' A
#
# COMPACT_ATOMS: atom_id res chain seq x y z
N MET A 1 14.23 12.58 -7.46
CA MET A 1 13.91 11.29 -8.06
C MET A 1 12.89 10.56 -7.20
N PHE A 2 11.85 10.11 -7.81
CA PHE A 2 10.82 9.35 -7.09
C PHE A 2 11.12 7.88 -7.20
N GLY A 3 10.81 7.16 -6.15
CA GLY A 3 11.00 5.74 -6.10
C GLY A 3 11.80 5.36 -4.87
N VAL A 4 11.95 4.07 -4.70
CA VAL A 4 12.65 3.51 -3.55
C VAL A 4 13.91 2.79 -4.02
N SER A 5 14.84 2.58 -3.10
CA SER A 5 16.05 1.85 -3.43
C SER A 5 15.71 0.39 -3.75
N ARG A 6 16.63 -0.28 -4.44
CA ARG A 6 16.46 -1.70 -4.76
C ARG A 6 16.28 -2.54 -3.50
N GLN A 7 17.04 -2.22 -2.44
CA GLN A 7 16.94 -2.94 -1.18
C GLN A 7 15.55 -2.78 -0.57
N THR A 8 15.01 -1.55 -0.61
CA THR A 8 13.67 -1.30 -0.11
C THR A 8 12.62 -2.05 -0.91
N LEU A 9 12.75 -2.06 -2.25
CA LEU A 9 11.85 -2.82 -3.11
C LEU A 9 11.85 -4.30 -2.76
N GLU A 10 13.02 -4.88 -2.59
CA GLU A 10 13.14 -6.30 -2.26
C GLU A 10 12.48 -6.60 -0.91
N ARG A 11 12.70 -5.72 0.08
CA ARG A 11 12.09 -5.87 1.40
C ARG A 11 10.57 -5.79 1.32
N LEU A 12 10.06 -4.80 0.57
CA LEU A 12 8.62 -4.62 0.43
C LEU A 12 7.97 -5.80 -0.30
N ARG A 13 8.64 -6.35 -1.31
CA ARG A 13 8.11 -7.52 -2.01
C ARG A 13 7.99 -8.73 -1.11
N LYS A 14 8.93 -8.90 -0.19
CA LYS A 14 8.89 -9.99 0.77
C LYS A 14 7.83 -9.76 1.85
N GLU A 15 7.68 -8.51 2.29
CA GLU A 15 6.73 -8.17 3.35
C GLU A 15 5.28 -8.16 2.87
N TYR A 16 5.07 -7.75 1.62
CA TYR A 16 3.71 -7.53 1.10
C TYR A 16 3.46 -8.30 -0.19
N PRO A 17 3.52 -9.63 -0.15
CA PRO A 17 3.15 -10.41 -1.34
C PRO A 17 1.66 -10.26 -1.64
N ALA A 18 1.28 -10.62 -2.87
CA ALA A 18 -0.13 -10.58 -3.28
C ALA A 18 -1.00 -11.32 -2.26
N GLY A 19 -2.12 -10.73 -1.89
CA GLY A 19 -3.03 -11.31 -0.91
C GLY A 19 -2.81 -10.84 0.52
N THR A 20 -1.72 -10.12 0.79
CA THR A 20 -1.47 -9.58 2.13
C THR A 20 -2.58 -8.58 2.50
N ARG A 21 -3.11 -8.70 3.70
CA ARG A 21 -4.12 -7.76 4.18
C ARG A 21 -3.44 -6.63 4.92
N VAL A 22 -3.88 -5.41 4.61
CA VAL A 22 -3.31 -4.19 5.20
C VAL A 22 -4.44 -3.29 5.68
N GLU A 23 -4.11 -2.45 6.64
CA GLU A 23 -5.04 -1.44 7.16
C GLU A 23 -4.49 -0.06 6.85
N LEU A 24 -5.34 0.80 6.31
CA LEU A 24 -4.94 2.17 6.00
C LEU A 24 -4.83 2.98 7.28
N ILE A 25 -3.69 3.63 7.45
CA ILE A 25 -3.46 4.55 8.57
C ILE A 25 -3.68 5.99 8.10
N ARG A 26 -3.00 6.38 7.01
CA ARG A 26 -3.10 7.74 6.50
C ARG A 26 -2.86 7.75 4.99
N LEU A 27 -3.76 8.40 4.27
CA LEU A 27 -3.67 8.56 2.83
C LEU A 27 -3.39 10.04 2.52
N ASP A 28 -2.29 10.29 1.83
CA ASP A 28 -1.88 11.64 1.47
C ASP A 28 -2.30 11.95 0.02
N ASP A 29 -3.60 11.85 -0.25
CA ASP A 29 -4.17 12.10 -1.56
C ASP A 29 -5.37 13.04 -1.41
N PRO A 30 -5.28 14.28 -1.92
CA PRO A 30 -6.37 15.24 -1.76
C PRO A 30 -7.62 14.90 -2.58
N TYR A 31 -7.51 14.01 -3.56
CA TYR A 31 -8.61 13.68 -4.46
C TYR A 31 -9.33 12.39 -4.11
N ARG A 32 -8.71 11.54 -3.32
CA ARG A 32 -9.28 10.26 -2.92
C ARG A 32 -9.41 10.23 -1.41
N LYS A 33 -10.57 9.88 -0.93
CA LYS A 33 -10.81 9.81 0.52
C LYS A 33 -11.19 8.40 0.90
N ILE A 34 -10.23 7.68 1.44
CA ILE A 34 -10.46 6.36 2.00
C ILE A 34 -10.22 6.50 3.50
N PRO A 35 -11.21 6.18 4.34
CA PRO A 35 -11.08 6.39 5.78
C PRO A 35 -9.94 5.58 6.39
N SER A 36 -9.26 6.17 7.37
CA SER A 36 -8.32 5.44 8.20
C SER A 36 -9.03 4.24 8.84
N GLY A 37 -8.35 3.11 8.89
CA GLY A 37 -8.94 1.87 9.39
C GLY A 37 -9.53 0.98 8.30
N THR A 38 -9.60 1.47 7.06
CA THR A 38 -10.09 0.65 5.95
C THR A 38 -9.13 -0.50 5.69
N ILE A 39 -9.67 -1.68 5.46
CA ILE A 39 -8.87 -2.87 5.17
C ILE A 39 -8.74 -3.02 3.66
N GLY A 40 -7.56 -3.39 3.23
CA GLY A 40 -7.29 -3.66 1.82
C GLY A 40 -6.51 -4.96 1.64
N LYS A 41 -6.46 -5.40 0.41
CA LYS A 41 -5.70 -6.59 0.04
C LYS A 41 -4.70 -6.21 -1.05
N VAL A 42 -3.45 -6.52 -0.82
CA VAL A 42 -2.38 -6.22 -1.76
C VAL A 42 -2.53 -7.03 -3.04
N GLU A 43 -2.43 -6.38 -4.19
CA GLU A 43 -2.41 -7.04 -5.48
C GLU A 43 -0.96 -7.28 -5.93
N TYR A 44 -0.17 -6.22 -5.96
CA TYR A 44 1.25 -6.31 -6.32
C TYR A 44 1.98 -5.02 -5.96
N LEU A 45 3.30 -5.11 -5.92
CA LEU A 45 4.17 -3.95 -5.76
C LEU A 45 4.84 -3.69 -7.10
N ASP A 46 4.72 -2.46 -7.61
CA ASP A 46 5.36 -2.13 -8.89
C ASP A 46 6.82 -1.72 -8.69
N ASP A 47 7.51 -1.48 -9.82
CA ASP A 47 8.94 -1.16 -9.77
C ASP A 47 9.23 0.23 -9.22
N ALA A 48 8.23 1.09 -9.15
CA ALA A 48 8.37 2.42 -8.56
C ALA A 48 8.17 2.41 -7.04
N GLY A 49 7.81 1.26 -6.47
CA GLY A 49 7.58 1.15 -5.03
C GLY A 49 6.17 1.49 -4.62
N GLN A 50 5.22 1.48 -5.56
CA GLN A 50 3.82 1.70 -5.25
C GLN A 50 3.14 0.37 -4.96
N LEU A 51 2.45 0.31 -3.84
CA LEU A 51 1.77 -0.90 -3.39
C LEU A 51 0.33 -0.86 -3.87
N HIS A 52 0.06 -1.60 -4.94
CA HIS A 52 -1.28 -1.65 -5.53
C HIS A 52 -2.18 -2.50 -4.66
N THR A 53 -3.23 -1.89 -4.14
CA THR A 53 -4.09 -2.48 -3.11
C THR A 53 -5.55 -2.26 -3.47
N VAL A 54 -6.39 -3.28 -3.26
CA VAL A 54 -7.84 -3.15 -3.39
C VAL A 54 -8.40 -2.88 -2.01
N TRP A 55 -9.03 -1.73 -1.83
CA TRP A 55 -9.57 -1.30 -0.55
C TRP A 55 -11.06 -1.61 -0.45
N GLU A 56 -11.49 -2.21 0.65
CA GLU A 56 -12.89 -2.59 0.84
C GLU A 56 -13.80 -1.36 0.71
N GLY A 57 -14.75 -1.45 -0.22
CA GLY A 57 -15.72 -0.39 -0.46
C GLY A 57 -15.18 0.79 -1.28
N HIS A 58 -13.92 0.76 -1.68
CA HIS A 58 -13.30 1.92 -2.35
C HIS A 58 -12.55 1.59 -3.64
N GLY A 59 -12.41 0.31 -3.97
CA GLY A 59 -11.70 -0.11 -5.17
C GLY A 59 -10.19 -0.02 -5.05
N SER A 60 -9.52 -0.01 -6.20
CA SER A 60 -8.06 -0.07 -6.26
C SER A 60 -7.43 1.31 -6.07
N LEU A 61 -6.41 1.38 -5.25
CA LEU A 61 -5.58 2.57 -5.11
C LEU A 61 -4.18 2.14 -4.71
N ALA A 62 -3.17 2.65 -5.43
CA ALA A 62 -1.79 2.36 -5.10
C ALA A 62 -1.32 3.28 -3.97
N MET A 63 -0.65 2.69 -2.99
CA MET A 63 -0.07 3.42 -1.86
C MET A 63 1.40 3.71 -2.15
N ILE A 64 1.86 4.89 -1.77
CA ILE A 64 3.23 5.32 -2.03
C ILE A 64 4.03 5.17 -0.74
N TYR A 65 5.05 4.33 -0.77
CA TYR A 65 5.93 4.12 0.38
C TYR A 65 6.62 5.42 0.77
N GLY A 66 6.56 5.75 2.06
CA GLY A 66 7.15 6.98 2.59
C GLY A 66 6.23 8.19 2.52
N VAL A 67 5.10 8.09 1.83
CA VAL A 67 4.12 9.17 1.71
C VAL A 67 2.82 8.77 2.39
N ASP A 68 2.27 7.63 2.01
CA ASP A 68 1.07 7.08 2.64
C ASP A 68 1.47 6.10 3.74
N GLU A 69 0.59 5.92 4.72
CA GLU A 69 0.86 5.01 5.83
C GLU A 69 -0.16 3.89 5.91
N TRP A 70 0.32 2.69 6.06
CA TRP A 70 -0.51 1.50 6.25
C TRP A 70 0.23 0.55 7.18
N ARG A 71 -0.50 -0.44 7.68
CA ARG A 71 0.12 -1.50 8.47
C ARG A 71 -0.43 -2.85 8.03
N LYS A 72 0.37 -3.88 8.24
CA LYS A 72 -0.06 -5.25 7.96
C LYS A 72 -1.06 -5.69 9.02
N VAL A 73 -2.13 -6.32 8.58
CA VAL A 73 -3.13 -6.89 9.50
C VAL A 73 -2.67 -8.29 9.89
N LYS A 74 -2.64 -8.54 11.18
CA LYS A 74 -2.36 -9.89 11.68
C LYS A 74 -3.64 -10.70 11.71
N ASP A 75 -3.57 -11.88 11.15
CA ASP A 75 -4.68 -12.82 11.19
C ASP A 75 -4.64 -13.68 12.45
#